data_20507df7e51f8bf740dd4ff106e47064
#
_entry.id   20507df7e51f8bf740dd4ff106e47064
#
_cell.length_a   1.000
_cell.length_b   1.000
_cell.length_c   1.000
_cell.angle_alpha   90.00
_cell.angle_beta   90.00
_cell.angle_gamma   90.00
#
_symmetry.space_group_name_H-M   'P 1'
#
loop_
_entity.id
_entity.type
_entity.pdbx_description
1 polymer ?
#
loop_
_entity_poly.entity_id
_entity_poly.type
_entity_poly.pdbx_seq_one_letter_code
_entity_poly.pdbx_strand_id
1 'polypeptide(L)'
;MRNLNHSIVVYVIWVLLIGGAAFAIYERHWESLFVSVLTFALTFVPLLFQRFYHVRIPVFFTSAIIVFTYSTLFLGEIGNFYERLWWWDVLMHGGAAIGFGLIGFIMIFMLFRGNRYAAPPIALAWFAFCYAMTIGVLWEIFXFGMDQXXGXNMQKSGLADTMYDLXVDTFGAFVGAAAGFFYLKGRWXGGLAKLIDQFVDENKXLFXEKK
;
A
#
# COMPACT_ATOMS: atom_id res chain seq x y z
N MET A 1 -16.56 2.72 -22.36
CA MET A 1 -15.87 3.27 -21.17
C MET A 1 -16.25 2.41 -19.98
N ARG A 2 -15.28 1.76 -19.38
CA ARG A 2 -15.53 0.89 -18.20
C ARG A 2 -15.74 1.80 -16.98
N ASN A 3 -16.91 1.73 -16.37
CA ASN A 3 -17.18 2.44 -15.12
C ASN A 3 -16.25 1.87 -14.04
N LEU A 4 -15.26 2.66 -13.65
CA LEU A 4 -14.48 2.38 -12.46
C LEU A 4 -15.39 2.72 -11.27
N ASN A 5 -16.01 1.70 -10.69
CA ASN A 5 -16.82 1.91 -9.50
C ASN A 5 -15.87 2.25 -8.34
N HIS A 6 -15.84 3.52 -7.97
CA HIS A 6 -15.11 3.97 -6.79
C HIS A 6 -16.01 3.86 -5.56
N SER A 7 -15.42 3.51 -4.43
CA SER A 7 -16.16 3.56 -3.17
C SER A 7 -16.47 5.01 -2.80
N ILE A 8 -17.52 5.23 -2.03
CA ILE A 8 -17.89 6.56 -1.54
C ILE A 8 -16.72 7.21 -0.77
N VAL A 9 -15.90 6.38 -0.12
CA VAL A 9 -14.73 6.83 0.66
C VAL A 9 -13.75 7.59 -0.25
N VAL A 10 -13.54 7.13 -1.48
CA VAL A 10 -12.64 7.78 -2.44
C VAL A 10 -13.13 9.19 -2.78
N TYR A 11 -14.43 9.33 -3.03
CA TYR A 11 -15.01 10.66 -3.34
C TYR A 11 -14.90 11.59 -2.13
N VAL A 12 -15.15 11.09 -0.93
CA VAL A 12 -14.99 11.87 0.30
C VAL A 12 -13.55 12.37 0.44
N ILE A 13 -12.56 11.49 0.23
CA ILE A 13 -11.14 11.85 0.29
C ILE A 13 -10.83 12.94 -0.76
N TRP A 14 -11.34 12.81 -1.98
CA TRP A 14 -11.11 13.82 -3.02
C TRP A 14 -11.68 15.19 -2.63
N VAL A 15 -12.90 15.22 -2.05
CA VAL A 15 -13.51 16.46 -1.56
C VAL A 15 -12.65 17.06 -0.43
N LEU A 16 -12.18 16.24 0.51
CA LEU A 16 -11.34 16.73 1.62
C LEU A 16 -10.00 17.29 1.10
N LEU A 17 -9.39 16.64 0.11
CA LEU A 17 -8.12 17.10 -0.48
C LEU A 17 -8.30 18.41 -1.25
N ILE A 18 -9.38 18.54 -2.01
CA ILE A 18 -9.70 19.79 -2.75
C ILE A 18 -9.98 20.90 -1.73
N GLY A 19 -10.75 20.60 -0.69
CA GLY A 19 -11.03 21.58 0.39
C GLY A 19 -9.77 22.00 1.12
N GLY A 20 -8.89 21.04 1.43
CA GLY A 20 -7.58 21.30 2.06
C GLY A 20 -6.71 22.19 1.18
N ALA A 21 -6.65 21.90 -0.12
CA ALA A 21 -5.88 22.72 -1.07
C ALA A 21 -6.45 24.16 -1.15
N ALA A 22 -7.76 24.32 -1.22
CA ALA A 22 -8.42 25.61 -1.25
C ALA A 22 -8.14 26.41 0.04
N PHE A 23 -8.22 25.73 1.20
CA PHE A 23 -7.92 26.36 2.49
C PHE A 23 -6.44 26.76 2.57
N ALA A 24 -5.53 25.91 2.08
CA ALA A 24 -4.09 26.20 2.06
C ALA A 24 -3.79 27.45 1.20
N ILE A 25 -4.48 27.61 0.06
CA ILE A 25 -4.37 28.82 -0.78
C ILE A 25 -4.83 30.06 0.01
N TYR A 26 -5.98 29.96 0.68
CA TYR A 26 -6.55 31.06 1.45
C TYR A 26 -5.59 31.51 2.57
N GLU A 27 -5.00 30.55 3.30
CA GLU A 27 -4.05 30.81 4.39
C GLU A 27 -2.62 31.09 3.90
N ARG A 28 -2.35 30.92 2.59
CA ARG A 28 -1.01 31.08 1.98
C ARG A 28 0.01 30.07 2.53
N HIS A 29 -0.45 28.89 2.93
CA HIS A 29 0.40 27.76 3.41
C HIS A 29 0.82 26.90 2.22
N TRP A 30 1.93 27.27 1.56
CA TRP A 30 2.37 26.64 0.30
C TRP A 30 2.78 25.16 0.49
N GLU A 31 3.32 24.80 1.65
CA GLU A 31 3.67 23.41 1.96
C GLU A 31 2.41 22.54 2.03
N SER A 32 1.38 23.00 2.74
CA SER A 32 0.10 22.29 2.84
C SER A 32 -0.59 22.18 1.47
N LEU A 33 -0.48 23.22 0.64
CA LEU A 33 -0.98 23.16 -0.73
C LEU A 33 -0.26 22.09 -1.54
N PHE A 34 1.08 22.06 -1.47
CA PHE A 34 1.89 21.07 -2.18
C PHE A 34 1.50 19.65 -1.76
N VAL A 35 1.43 19.38 -0.45
CA VAL A 35 1.07 18.04 0.07
C VAL A 35 -0.36 17.67 -0.37
N SER A 36 -1.31 18.59 -0.30
CA SER A 36 -2.71 18.32 -0.71
C SER A 36 -2.79 17.93 -2.20
N VAL A 37 -2.11 18.70 -3.06
CA VAL A 37 -2.09 18.46 -4.51
C VAL A 37 -1.34 17.16 -4.83
N LEU A 38 -0.20 16.93 -4.18
CA LEU A 38 0.59 15.70 -4.36
C LEU A 38 -0.24 14.48 -3.93
N THR A 39 -0.85 14.54 -2.75
CA THR A 39 -1.72 13.45 -2.26
C THR A 39 -2.85 13.19 -3.26
N PHE A 40 -3.52 14.24 -3.71
CA PHE A 40 -4.61 14.12 -4.70
C PHE A 40 -4.10 13.43 -5.98
N ALA A 41 -2.95 13.86 -6.51
CA ALA A 41 -2.36 13.26 -7.72
C ALA A 41 -2.03 11.77 -7.49
N LEU A 42 -1.47 11.42 -6.32
CA LEU A 42 -1.10 10.04 -6.01
C LEU A 42 -2.32 9.12 -5.88
N THR A 43 -3.51 9.66 -5.54
CA THR A 43 -4.73 8.83 -5.51
C THR A 43 -5.10 8.28 -6.90
N PHE A 44 -4.58 8.86 -7.97
CA PHE A 44 -4.84 8.37 -9.33
C PHE A 44 -3.89 7.26 -9.76
N VAL A 45 -2.78 7.02 -9.02
CA VAL A 45 -1.78 6.01 -9.40
C VAL A 45 -2.41 4.61 -9.56
N PRO A 46 -3.19 4.08 -8.60
CA PRO A 46 -3.79 2.76 -8.81
C PRO A 46 -4.79 2.73 -9.99
N LEU A 47 -5.46 3.85 -10.27
CA LEU A 47 -6.40 3.95 -11.39
C LEU A 47 -5.66 3.94 -12.74
N LEU A 48 -4.57 4.72 -12.82
CA LEU A 48 -3.71 4.75 -14.00
C LEU A 48 -3.06 3.39 -14.23
N PHE A 49 -2.59 2.74 -13.17
CA PHE A 49 -2.00 1.40 -13.24
C PHE A 49 -3.00 0.40 -13.85
N GLN A 50 -4.25 0.40 -13.38
CA GLN A 50 -5.30 -0.46 -13.93
C GLN A 50 -5.51 -0.19 -15.42
N ARG A 51 -5.48 1.08 -15.82
CA ARG A 51 -5.71 1.49 -17.21
C ARG A 51 -4.56 1.05 -18.12
N PHE A 52 -3.30 1.26 -17.68
CA PHE A 52 -2.12 1.00 -18.51
C PHE A 52 -1.79 -0.50 -18.61
N TYR A 53 -1.93 -1.23 -17.51
CA TYR A 53 -1.55 -2.65 -17.46
C TYR A 53 -2.74 -3.59 -17.68
N HIS A 54 -3.95 -3.04 -17.88
CA HIS A 54 -5.17 -3.81 -18.10
C HIS A 54 -5.46 -4.82 -16.96
N VAL A 55 -5.00 -4.51 -15.75
CA VAL A 55 -5.22 -5.30 -14.54
C VAL A 55 -6.42 -4.72 -13.79
N ARG A 56 -7.28 -5.56 -13.24
CA ARG A 56 -8.39 -5.14 -12.38
C ARG A 56 -7.93 -5.21 -10.93
N ILE A 57 -7.86 -4.07 -10.27
CA ILE A 57 -7.62 -4.03 -8.82
C ILE A 57 -9.00 -3.98 -8.15
N PRO A 58 -9.34 -4.97 -7.31
CA PRO A 58 -10.65 -4.93 -6.61
C PRO A 58 -10.88 -3.59 -5.91
N VAL A 59 -12.15 -3.16 -5.85
CA VAL A 59 -12.53 -1.85 -5.29
C VAL A 59 -11.99 -1.68 -3.86
N PHE A 60 -11.99 -2.76 -3.08
CA PHE A 60 -11.43 -2.71 -1.71
C PHE A 60 -9.94 -2.35 -1.72
N PHE A 61 -9.13 -3.01 -2.56
CA PHE A 61 -7.69 -2.73 -2.67
C PHE A 61 -7.45 -1.29 -3.15
N THR A 62 -8.16 -0.86 -4.18
CA THR A 62 -8.04 0.52 -4.69
C THR A 62 -8.36 1.52 -3.59
N SER A 63 -9.45 1.29 -2.85
CA SER A 63 -9.87 2.16 -1.75
C SER A 63 -8.84 2.15 -0.62
N ALA A 64 -8.30 0.97 -0.28
CA ALA A 64 -7.30 0.84 0.78
C ALA A 64 -6.02 1.62 0.43
N ILE A 65 -5.55 1.53 -0.82
CA ILE A 65 -4.38 2.28 -1.30
C ILE A 65 -4.64 3.79 -1.18
N ILE A 66 -5.82 4.26 -1.61
CA ILE A 66 -6.17 5.68 -1.58
C ILE A 66 -6.30 6.18 -0.13
N VAL A 67 -6.97 5.39 0.75
CA VAL A 67 -7.07 5.70 2.18
C VAL A 67 -5.67 5.77 2.80
N PHE A 68 -4.81 4.79 2.49
CA PHE A 68 -3.42 4.75 2.99
C PHE A 68 -2.65 6.00 2.55
N THR A 69 -2.70 6.35 1.26
CA THR A 69 -2.02 7.54 0.70
C THR A 69 -2.49 8.81 1.40
N TYR A 70 -3.82 8.95 1.60
CA TYR A 70 -4.42 10.09 2.30
C TYR A 70 -3.96 10.12 3.76
N SER A 71 -3.97 8.97 4.43
CA SER A 71 -3.59 8.86 5.84
C SER A 71 -2.12 9.21 6.07
N THR A 72 -1.25 8.69 5.21
CA THR A 72 0.20 8.90 5.33
C THR A 72 0.57 10.36 5.06
N LEU A 73 0.11 10.92 3.96
CA LEU A 73 0.54 12.25 3.51
C LEU A 73 -0.31 13.35 4.11
N PHE A 74 -1.64 13.30 3.94
CA PHE A 74 -2.48 14.43 4.35
C PHE A 74 -2.71 14.43 5.86
N LEU A 75 -3.18 13.32 6.44
CA LEU A 75 -3.39 13.26 7.89
C LEU A 75 -2.05 13.21 8.64
N GLY A 76 -1.08 12.45 8.12
CA GLY A 76 0.24 12.32 8.72
C GLY A 76 0.96 13.65 8.84
N GLU A 77 1.15 14.33 7.70
CA GLU A 77 1.93 15.57 7.63
C GLU A 77 1.09 16.81 7.98
N ILE A 78 0.00 17.09 7.25
CA ILE A 78 -0.81 18.28 7.48
C ILE A 78 -1.60 18.17 8.77
N GLY A 79 -2.17 16.99 9.05
CA GLY A 79 -2.89 16.71 10.30
C GLY A 79 -1.97 16.54 11.50
N ASN A 80 -0.67 16.43 11.26
CA ASN A 80 0.36 16.24 12.28
C ASN A 80 0.15 14.97 13.13
N PHE A 81 -0.40 13.89 12.48
CA PHE A 81 -0.75 12.65 13.19
C PHE A 81 0.52 11.88 13.62
N TYR A 82 1.62 11.99 12.89
CA TYR A 82 2.89 11.37 13.28
C TYR A 82 3.42 11.90 14.62
N GLU A 83 3.14 13.18 14.95
CA GLU A 83 3.57 13.78 16.21
C GLU A 83 2.54 13.59 17.33
N ARG A 84 1.24 13.58 16.98
CA ARG A 84 0.14 13.58 17.95
C ARG A 84 -0.26 12.19 18.42
N LEU A 85 -0.04 11.15 17.58
CA LEU A 85 -0.54 9.80 17.82
C LEU A 85 0.63 8.81 17.69
N TRP A 86 1.19 8.41 18.83
CA TRP A 86 2.37 7.52 18.89
C TRP A 86 2.22 6.21 18.08
N TRP A 87 0.97 5.76 17.88
CA TRP A 87 0.67 4.51 17.15
C TRP A 87 0.45 4.73 15.65
N TRP A 88 0.43 5.99 15.19
CA TRP A 88 0.09 6.31 13.78
C TRP A 88 1.11 5.71 12.83
N ASP A 89 2.37 5.91 13.14
CA ASP A 89 3.50 5.41 12.34
C ASP A 89 3.48 3.87 12.30
N VAL A 90 3.32 3.23 13.45
CA VAL A 90 3.17 1.78 13.57
C VAL A 90 2.04 1.25 12.68
N LEU A 91 0.90 1.97 12.66
CA LEU A 91 -0.24 1.58 11.83
C LEU A 91 0.08 1.74 10.33
N MET A 92 0.75 2.81 9.96
CA MET A 92 1.11 3.05 8.55
C MET A 92 2.13 2.02 8.07
N HIS A 93 3.22 1.79 8.81
CA HIS A 93 4.23 0.79 8.47
C HIS A 93 3.64 -0.62 8.43
N GLY A 94 2.95 -1.05 9.49
CA GLY A 94 2.34 -2.39 9.54
C GLY A 94 1.31 -2.62 8.43
N GLY A 95 0.47 -1.62 8.18
CA GLY A 95 -0.53 -1.68 7.11
C GLY A 95 0.11 -1.79 5.73
N ALA A 96 1.15 -0.97 5.48
CA ALA A 96 1.91 -0.99 4.22
C ALA A 96 2.56 -2.36 4.01
N ALA A 97 3.23 -2.89 5.05
CA ALA A 97 3.94 -4.16 4.96
C ALA A 97 2.98 -5.34 4.69
N ILE A 98 1.80 -5.36 5.33
CA ILE A 98 0.76 -6.36 5.02
C ILE A 98 0.33 -6.22 3.55
N GLY A 99 0.06 -5.00 3.12
CA GLY A 99 -0.36 -4.71 1.74
C GLY A 99 0.69 -5.16 0.72
N PHE A 100 1.95 -4.81 0.94
CA PHE A 100 3.05 -5.20 0.05
C PHE A 100 3.30 -6.72 0.10
N GLY A 101 3.07 -7.37 1.24
CA GLY A 101 3.12 -8.83 1.33
C GLY A 101 2.07 -9.49 0.44
N LEU A 102 0.83 -8.97 0.45
CA LEU A 102 -0.24 -9.46 -0.44
C LEU A 102 0.11 -9.18 -1.91
N ILE A 103 0.62 -7.99 -2.23
CA ILE A 103 1.02 -7.62 -3.60
C ILE A 103 2.14 -8.55 -4.08
N GLY A 104 3.18 -8.75 -3.27
CA GLY A 104 4.30 -9.64 -3.60
C GLY A 104 3.83 -11.06 -3.86
N PHE A 105 2.90 -11.56 -3.02
CA PHE A 105 2.31 -12.89 -3.23
C PHE A 105 1.55 -12.94 -4.57
N ILE A 106 0.69 -11.96 -4.84
CA ILE A 106 -0.10 -11.91 -6.09
C ILE A 106 0.86 -11.86 -7.29
N MET A 107 1.92 -11.05 -7.22
CA MET A 107 2.89 -10.92 -8.32
C MET A 107 3.57 -12.25 -8.64
N ILE A 108 4.08 -12.97 -7.63
CA ILE A 108 4.74 -14.25 -7.87
C ILE A 108 3.73 -15.32 -8.32
N PHE A 109 2.50 -15.27 -7.79
CA PHE A 109 1.44 -16.21 -8.18
C PHE A 109 1.01 -15.97 -9.63
N MET A 110 0.95 -14.70 -10.08
CA MET A 110 0.72 -14.34 -11.48
C MET A 110 1.85 -14.86 -12.37
N LEU A 111 3.11 -14.77 -11.91
CA LEU A 111 4.26 -15.26 -12.68
C LEU A 111 4.12 -16.77 -12.97
N PHE A 112 3.58 -17.51 -12.03
CA PHE A 112 3.28 -18.95 -12.21
C PHE A 112 1.87 -19.19 -12.76
N ARG A 113 1.19 -18.17 -13.26
CA ARG A 113 -0.15 -18.23 -13.88
C ARG A 113 -1.19 -18.90 -12.98
N GLY A 114 -1.06 -18.72 -11.67
CA GLY A 114 -1.99 -19.30 -10.71
C GLY A 114 -1.80 -20.81 -10.49
N ASN A 115 -0.73 -21.40 -11.03
CA ASN A 115 -0.47 -22.83 -10.82
C ASN A 115 0.02 -23.07 -9.38
N ARG A 116 -0.85 -23.65 -8.56
CA ARG A 116 -0.59 -23.92 -7.14
C ARG A 116 0.53 -24.94 -6.92
N TYR A 117 0.87 -25.70 -7.96
CA TYR A 117 1.87 -26.77 -7.90
C TYR A 117 3.22 -26.36 -8.53
N ALA A 118 3.32 -25.15 -9.09
CA ALA A 118 4.55 -24.69 -9.76
C ALA A 118 5.72 -24.51 -8.79
N ALA A 119 5.42 -24.19 -7.53
CA ALA A 119 6.42 -24.07 -6.47
C ALA A 119 5.79 -24.37 -5.11
N PRO A 120 6.59 -24.79 -4.12
CA PRO A 120 6.05 -25.00 -2.78
C PRO A 120 5.44 -23.72 -2.20
N PRO A 121 4.30 -23.80 -1.50
CA PRO A 121 3.67 -22.60 -0.91
C PRO A 121 4.62 -21.75 -0.06
N ILE A 122 5.56 -22.39 0.63
CA ILE A 122 6.53 -21.67 1.46
C ILE A 122 7.47 -20.79 0.60
N ALA A 123 7.80 -21.23 -0.62
CA ALA A 123 8.65 -20.44 -1.53
C ALA A 123 7.93 -19.17 -2.00
N LEU A 124 6.63 -19.27 -2.34
CA LEU A 124 5.85 -18.10 -2.72
C LEU A 124 5.67 -17.14 -1.53
N ALA A 125 5.43 -17.70 -0.34
CA ALA A 125 5.32 -16.88 0.89
C ALA A 125 6.65 -16.19 1.20
N TRP A 126 7.77 -16.89 1.05
CA TRP A 126 9.11 -16.30 1.26
C TRP A 126 9.37 -15.14 0.30
N PHE A 127 9.03 -15.32 -0.99
CA PHE A 127 9.13 -14.24 -1.99
C PHE A 127 8.29 -13.03 -1.56
N ALA A 128 7.03 -13.28 -1.16
CA ALA A 128 6.11 -12.22 -0.73
C ALA A 128 6.67 -11.44 0.46
N PHE A 129 7.22 -12.17 1.44
CA PHE A 129 7.87 -11.59 2.61
C PHE A 129 9.07 -10.72 2.19
N CYS A 130 9.98 -11.28 1.38
CA CYS A 130 11.18 -10.56 0.93
C CYS A 130 10.80 -9.31 0.12
N TYR A 131 9.77 -9.41 -0.72
CA TYR A 131 9.27 -8.28 -1.51
C TYR A 131 8.81 -7.15 -0.59
N ALA A 132 7.96 -7.46 0.41
CA ALA A 132 7.46 -6.44 1.35
C ALA A 132 8.61 -5.82 2.15
N MET A 133 9.53 -6.64 2.65
CA MET A 133 10.71 -6.15 3.39
C MET A 133 11.58 -5.25 2.53
N THR A 134 11.76 -5.59 1.24
CA THR A 134 12.53 -4.75 0.32
C THR A 134 11.91 -3.36 0.20
N ILE A 135 10.57 -3.30 0.07
CA ILE A 135 9.87 -2.00 -0.03
C ILE A 135 10.06 -1.21 1.28
N GLY A 136 9.87 -1.85 2.44
CA GLY A 136 10.06 -1.19 3.74
C GLY A 136 11.49 -0.65 3.91
N VAL A 137 12.51 -1.48 3.61
CA VAL A 137 13.91 -1.06 3.70
C VAL A 137 14.20 0.10 2.76
N LEU A 138 13.69 0.05 1.51
CA LEU A 138 13.87 1.14 0.54
C LEU A 138 13.18 2.43 1.03
N TRP A 139 12.05 2.31 1.71
CA TRP A 139 11.37 3.45 2.31
C TRP A 139 12.25 4.08 3.41
N GLU A 140 12.82 3.27 4.29
CA GLU A 140 13.70 3.77 5.36
C GLU A 140 14.98 4.42 4.79
N ILE A 141 15.55 3.84 3.73
CA ILE A 141 16.70 4.45 3.02
C ILE A 141 16.27 5.79 2.41
N PHE A 142 15.07 5.84 1.86
CA PHE A 142 14.53 7.10 1.32
C PHE A 142 14.36 8.15 2.44
N UNK A 143 13.84 7.81 3.62
CA UNK A 143 13.67 8.60 4.58
C UNK A 143 14.85 9.18 5.11
N PHE A 144 15.87 8.30 5.32
CA PHE A 144 17.23 8.71 5.70
C PHE A 144 17.82 9.69 4.69
N GLY A 145 17.70 9.36 3.43
CA GLY A 145 18.19 10.23 2.35
C GLY A 145 17.56 11.63 2.40
N MET A 146 16.29 11.71 2.67
CA MET A 146 15.57 13.00 2.78
C MET A 146 16.10 13.81 3.96
N ASP A 147 16.35 13.19 5.08
CA ASP A 147 16.89 13.87 6.27
C ASP A 147 18.32 14.35 6.02
N GLN A 148 19.15 13.54 5.43
CA GLN A 148 20.52 13.92 5.11
C GLN A 148 20.63 14.93 3.96
N UNK A 149 19.73 14.77 3.06
CA UNK A 149 19.85 15.55 1.90
C UNK A 149 19.00 16.73 1.92
N UNK A 150 17.77 16.52 2.51
CA UNK A 150 16.90 17.48 2.44
C UNK A 150 16.78 18.19 3.66
N GLY A 151 17.38 17.76 4.70
CA GLY A 151 17.23 18.29 6.06
C GLY A 151 15.82 18.15 6.63
N UNK A 152 15.10 17.14 6.13
CA UNK A 152 13.85 16.87 6.60
C UNK A 152 14.03 16.28 7.91
N ASN A 153 13.03 15.90 8.62
CA ASN A 153 13.05 15.09 9.85
C ASN A 153 12.04 13.95 9.72
N MET A 154 12.20 13.17 8.68
CA MET A 154 11.31 12.02 8.40
C MET A 154 11.59 10.88 9.37
N GLN A 155 12.86 10.69 9.73
CA GLN A 155 13.28 9.76 10.78
C GLN A 155 13.25 10.47 12.14
N LYS A 156 12.10 10.63 12.74
CA LYS A 156 11.84 11.43 13.95
C LYS A 156 12.88 11.28 15.05
N SER A 157 13.20 10.04 15.47
CA SER A 157 14.21 9.75 16.49
C SER A 157 15.48 9.10 15.88
N GLY A 158 15.64 9.21 14.57
CA GLY A 158 16.80 8.69 13.84
C GLY A 158 16.83 7.18 13.78
N LEU A 159 17.98 6.59 14.08
CA LEU A 159 18.17 5.13 13.96
C LEU A 159 17.13 4.33 14.75
N ALA A 160 16.70 4.82 15.93
CA ALA A 160 15.70 4.09 16.73
C ALA A 160 14.36 3.99 16.01
N ASP A 161 13.93 5.07 15.41
CA ASP A 161 12.70 5.15 14.59
C ASP A 161 12.75 4.09 13.47
N THR A 162 13.74 4.21 12.60
CA THR A 162 13.98 3.27 11.50
C THR A 162 13.97 1.81 11.96
N MET A 163 14.63 1.50 13.09
CA MET A 163 14.69 0.12 13.57
C MET A 163 13.34 -0.38 14.09
N TYR A 164 12.54 0.48 14.74
CA TYR A 164 11.19 0.13 15.17
C TYR A 164 10.27 -0.09 13.96
N ASP A 165 10.39 0.73 12.94
CA ASP A 165 9.60 0.62 11.71
C ASP A 165 9.93 -0.67 10.97
N LEU A 166 11.18 -1.00 10.86
CA LEU A 166 11.59 -2.29 10.31
C LEU A 166 11.13 -3.49 11.15
N UNK A 167 10.90 -3.30 12.31
CA UNK A 167 10.36 -4.23 13.09
C UNK A 167 8.96 -4.43 12.87
N VAL A 168 8.25 -3.39 12.73
CA VAL A 168 6.82 -3.43 12.39
C VAL A 168 6.63 -3.99 10.98
N ASP A 169 7.44 -3.52 10.03
CA ASP A 169 7.42 -4.02 8.65
C ASP A 169 7.65 -5.54 8.61
N THR A 170 8.59 -6.06 9.38
CA THR A 170 8.87 -7.50 9.44
C THR A 170 7.61 -8.28 9.85
N PHE A 171 6.91 -7.79 10.87
CA PHE A 171 5.69 -8.45 11.35
C PHE A 171 4.56 -8.34 10.30
N GLY A 172 4.36 -7.16 9.73
CA GLY A 172 3.34 -6.95 8.69
C GLY A 172 3.61 -7.80 7.45
N ALA A 173 4.87 -7.83 6.99
CA ALA A 173 5.29 -8.65 5.85
C ALA A 173 5.03 -10.14 6.10
N PHE A 174 5.32 -10.61 7.33
CA PHE A 174 5.02 -11.98 7.73
C PHE A 174 3.51 -12.27 7.64
N VAL A 175 2.66 -11.36 8.13
CA VAL A 175 1.19 -11.52 8.09
C VAL A 175 0.71 -11.58 6.63
N GLY A 176 1.17 -10.68 5.77
CA GLY A 176 0.79 -10.67 4.35
C GLY A 176 1.24 -11.96 3.63
N ALA A 177 2.48 -12.40 3.87
CA ALA A 177 3.03 -13.63 3.29
C ALA A 177 2.28 -14.87 3.78
N ALA A 178 1.95 -14.91 5.08
CA ALA A 178 1.18 -16.02 5.67
C ALA A 178 -0.22 -16.13 5.05
N ALA A 179 -0.85 -15.01 4.74
CA ALA A 179 -2.16 -15.02 4.04
C ALA A 179 -2.05 -15.74 2.69
N GLY A 180 -1.00 -15.47 1.92
CA GLY A 180 -0.73 -16.16 0.66
C GLY A 180 -0.45 -17.66 0.86
N PHE A 181 0.34 -18.00 1.86
CA PHE A 181 0.62 -19.41 2.20
C PHE A 181 -0.67 -20.19 2.51
N PHE A 182 -1.51 -19.65 3.38
CA PHE A 182 -2.75 -20.32 3.76
C PHE A 182 -3.77 -20.33 2.62
N TYR A 183 -3.77 -19.31 1.75
CA TYR A 183 -4.57 -19.32 0.53
C TYR A 183 -4.22 -20.53 -0.34
N LEU A 184 -2.91 -20.79 -0.58
CA LEU A 184 -2.48 -21.94 -1.39
C LEU A 184 -2.82 -23.28 -0.73
N LYS A 185 -2.78 -23.34 0.61
CA LYS A 185 -3.13 -24.55 1.37
C LYS A 185 -4.65 -24.79 1.45
N GLY A 186 -5.48 -23.87 0.96
CA GLY A 186 -6.94 -23.97 1.04
C GLY A 186 -7.46 -23.93 2.48
N ARG A 187 -6.69 -23.36 3.40
CA ARG A 187 -7.00 -23.39 4.85
C ARG A 187 -7.67 -22.13 5.35
N TRP A 188 -7.74 -21.15 4.53
CA TRP A 188 -8.29 -19.86 4.95
C TRP A 188 -9.28 -19.34 3.89
N UNK A 189 -10.35 -19.27 4.23
CA UNK A 189 -11.37 -18.88 3.39
C UNK A 189 -11.88 -17.55 3.63
N GLY A 190 -11.27 -16.78 4.41
CA GLY A 190 -11.73 -15.44 4.77
C GLY A 190 -10.58 -14.45 4.95
N GLY A 191 -10.89 -13.28 5.49
CA GLY A 191 -9.89 -12.25 5.81
C GLY A 191 -9.02 -11.87 4.61
N LEU A 192 -7.71 -11.77 4.82
CA LEU A 192 -6.74 -11.35 3.78
C LEU A 192 -6.71 -12.32 2.59
N ALA A 193 -6.91 -13.63 2.80
CA ALA A 193 -6.94 -14.61 1.71
C ALA A 193 -8.10 -14.37 0.75
N LYS A 194 -9.22 -13.82 1.24
CA LYS A 194 -10.36 -13.45 0.39
C LYS A 194 -9.99 -12.32 -0.59
N LEU A 195 -9.09 -11.43 -0.20
CA LEU A 195 -8.61 -10.35 -1.08
C LEU A 195 -7.84 -10.93 -2.26
N ILE A 196 -7.04 -11.98 -2.00
CA ILE A 196 -6.31 -12.70 -3.07
C ILE A 196 -7.32 -13.34 -4.03
N ASP A 197 -8.35 -14.04 -3.49
CA ASP A 197 -9.41 -14.64 -4.29
C ASP A 197 -10.11 -13.62 -5.19
N GLN A 198 -10.50 -12.47 -4.63
CA GLN A 198 -11.15 -11.41 -5.38
C GLN A 198 -10.27 -10.93 -6.53
N PHE A 199 -8.97 -10.73 -6.28
CA PHE A 199 -8.05 -10.29 -7.32
C PHE A 199 -7.95 -11.35 -8.44
N VAL A 200 -7.80 -12.63 -8.07
CA VAL A 200 -7.70 -13.74 -9.03
C VAL A 200 -9.00 -13.81 -9.87
N ASP A 201 -10.15 -13.73 -9.23
CA ASP A 201 -11.45 -13.82 -9.90
C ASP A 201 -11.67 -12.67 -10.89
N GLU A 202 -11.26 -11.46 -10.53
CA GLU A 202 -11.41 -10.30 -11.41
C GLU A 202 -10.41 -10.31 -12.57
N ASN A 203 -9.32 -11.12 -12.46
CA ASN A 203 -8.21 -11.14 -13.42
C ASN A 203 -7.94 -12.55 -13.99
N LYS A 204 -8.94 -13.35 -14.19
CA LYS A 204 -8.81 -14.76 -14.69
C LYS A 204 -7.92 -14.91 -15.92
N UNK A 205 -7.89 -14.01 -16.43
CA UNK A 205 -7.11 -13.96 -17.54
C UNK A 205 -5.68 -14.01 -17.35
N LEU A 206 -5.30 -13.49 -16.35
CA LEU A 206 -3.86 -13.50 -15.99
C LEU A 206 -3.42 -14.85 -15.42
N PHE A 207 -4.33 -15.59 -14.90
CA PHE A 207 -4.12 -16.89 -14.21
C PHE A 207 -4.44 -18.12 -15.06
N UNK A 208 -5.10 -17.97 -15.93
CA UNK A 208 -5.50 -18.99 -16.74
C UNK A 208 -4.46 -19.21 -17.75
N GLU A 209 -4.15 -20.46 -17.96
CA GLU A 209 -3.33 -20.89 -19.11
C GLU A 209 -4.04 -20.54 -20.42
N LYS A 210 -3.32 -19.84 -21.27
CA LYS A 210 -3.80 -19.69 -22.66
C LYS A 210 -3.74 -21.08 -23.30
N LYS A 211 -4.90 -21.67 -23.58
CA LYS A 211 -4.99 -22.88 -24.39
C LYS A 211 -4.46 -22.59 -25.81
#